data_6d205d6c8d8ac9e2b04639695597ec39
#
_entry.id   6d205d6c8d8ac9e2b04639695597ec39
#
_cell.length_a   1.000
_cell.length_b   1.000
_cell.length_c   1.000
_cell.angle_alpha   90.00
_cell.angle_beta   90.00
_cell.angle_gamma   90.00
#
_symmetry.space_group_name_H-M   'P 1'
#
loop_
_entity.id
_entity.type
_entity.pdbx_description
1 polymer ?
#
loop_
_entity_poly.entity_id
_entity_poly.type
_entity_poly.pdbx_seq_one_letter_code
_entity_poly.pdbx_strand_id
1 'polypeptide(L)'
;ATCAFTAYLFLAYLPSYLPGISQAVTYSLVVLVVGLAVLSSTRLTVLKYLSVGSTLLFPCLIGVVWLASGVGLRQAWSELAGLSAYGQQLDRFLAPINDYHGFYLSWWFAWSIMIGQFVARFTNGIEAWKLALAVLIIPSIPIALWFSVLFGLFKIGQPIATGLNLMMMGVGILFVINSLDSLTRLYAQNLGWTAER
;
A
#
# COMPACT_ATOMS: atom_id res chain seq x y z
N ALA A 1 -10.48 -14.58 -3.34
CA ALA A 1 -10.48 -14.07 -1.96
C ALA A 1 -9.64 -12.79 -1.84
N THR A 2 -8.35 -12.79 -2.21
CA THR A 2 -7.42 -11.66 -1.98
C THR A 2 -7.83 -10.36 -2.68
N CYS A 3 -8.21 -10.43 -3.98
CA CYS A 3 -8.70 -9.25 -4.72
C CYS A 3 -9.99 -8.67 -4.09
N ALA A 4 -10.91 -9.54 -3.69
CA ALA A 4 -12.14 -9.12 -3.02
C ALA A 4 -11.83 -8.45 -1.67
N PHE A 5 -10.86 -8.96 -0.94
CA PHE A 5 -10.45 -8.38 0.33
C PHE A 5 -9.74 -7.02 0.17
N THR A 6 -8.89 -6.87 -0.84
CA THR A 6 -8.28 -5.57 -1.18
C THR A 6 -9.35 -4.53 -1.51
N ALA A 7 -10.35 -4.92 -2.30
CA ALA A 7 -11.49 -4.05 -2.62
C ALA A 7 -12.33 -3.73 -1.38
N TYR A 8 -12.54 -4.71 -0.48
CA TYR A 8 -13.25 -4.50 0.79
C TYR A 8 -12.50 -3.51 1.70
N LEU A 9 -11.20 -3.65 1.85
CA LEU A 9 -10.39 -2.70 2.64
C LEU A 9 -10.49 -1.29 2.06
N PHE A 10 -10.40 -1.16 0.74
CA PHE A 10 -10.57 0.14 0.08
C PHE A 10 -11.93 0.76 0.39
N LEU A 11 -13.01 -0.05 0.33
CA LEU A 11 -14.35 0.39 0.73
C LEU A 11 -14.44 0.82 2.19
N ALA A 12 -13.82 0.06 3.09
CA ALA A 12 -13.85 0.33 4.52
C ALA A 12 -13.17 1.66 4.90
N TYR A 13 -12.12 2.05 4.16
CA TYR A 13 -11.40 3.29 4.41
C TYR A 13 -11.94 4.50 3.64
N LEU A 14 -12.75 4.29 2.60
CA LEU A 14 -13.25 5.37 1.76
C LEU A 14 -14.04 6.45 2.52
N PRO A 15 -14.91 6.14 3.50
CA PRO A 15 -15.62 7.16 4.28
C PRO A 15 -14.71 8.08 5.09
N SER A 16 -13.50 7.63 5.43
CA SER A 16 -12.52 8.47 6.14
C SER A 16 -11.98 9.59 5.27
N TYR A 17 -11.94 9.39 3.95
CA TYR A 17 -11.51 10.41 2.98
C TYR A 17 -12.67 11.25 2.46
N LEU A 18 -13.85 10.66 2.35
CA LEU A 18 -15.06 11.27 1.81
C LEU A 18 -16.23 11.10 2.78
N PRO A 19 -16.31 11.88 3.86
CA PRO A 19 -17.40 11.80 4.81
C PRO A 19 -18.72 12.15 4.12
N GLY A 20 -19.76 11.35 4.39
CA GLY A 20 -21.10 11.55 3.82
C GLY A 20 -21.31 10.98 2.41
N ILE A 21 -20.36 10.23 1.88
CA ILE A 21 -20.50 9.53 0.60
C ILE A 21 -21.65 8.51 0.65
N SER A 22 -22.50 8.50 -0.37
CA SER A 22 -23.58 7.51 -0.46
C SER A 22 -23.04 6.13 -0.84
N GLN A 23 -23.73 5.07 -0.39
CA GLN A 23 -23.35 3.69 -0.75
C GLN A 23 -23.29 3.47 -2.27
N ALA A 24 -24.21 4.08 -3.01
CA ALA A 24 -24.24 3.96 -4.47
C ALA A 24 -22.95 4.50 -5.10
N VAL A 25 -22.48 5.67 -4.66
CA VAL A 25 -21.21 6.26 -5.14
C VAL A 25 -20.02 5.39 -4.71
N THR A 26 -20.05 4.86 -3.50
CA THR A 26 -19.00 3.96 -2.97
C THR A 26 -18.86 2.71 -3.85
N TYR A 27 -19.97 2.02 -4.15
CA TYR A 27 -19.94 0.84 -5.03
C TYR A 27 -19.54 1.20 -6.47
N SER A 28 -19.99 2.35 -6.98
CA SER A 28 -19.61 2.82 -8.32
C SER A 28 -18.09 3.06 -8.42
N LEU A 29 -17.49 3.65 -7.39
CA LEU A 29 -16.03 3.84 -7.32
C LEU A 29 -15.28 2.50 -7.30
N VAL A 30 -15.77 1.50 -6.54
CA VAL A 30 -15.14 0.18 -6.54
C VAL A 30 -15.24 -0.49 -7.91
N VAL A 31 -16.42 -0.46 -8.54
CA VAL A 31 -16.58 -1.00 -9.89
C VAL A 31 -15.64 -0.31 -10.87
N LEU A 32 -15.50 1.02 -10.78
CA LEU A 32 -14.57 1.79 -11.60
C LEU A 32 -13.12 1.35 -11.37
N VAL A 33 -12.68 1.24 -10.10
CA VAL A 33 -11.33 0.83 -9.73
C VAL A 33 -11.01 -0.58 -10.22
N VAL A 34 -11.94 -1.52 -10.02
CA VAL A 34 -11.79 -2.89 -10.53
C VAL A 34 -11.78 -2.91 -12.07
N GLY A 35 -12.64 -2.16 -12.71
CA GLY A 35 -12.66 -2.03 -14.17
C GLY A 35 -11.34 -1.48 -14.72
N LEU A 36 -10.80 -0.43 -14.11
CA LEU A 36 -9.50 0.12 -14.47
C LEU A 36 -8.35 -0.87 -14.24
N ALA A 37 -8.40 -1.64 -13.15
CA ALA A 37 -7.41 -2.69 -12.88
C ALA A 37 -7.46 -3.80 -13.95
N VAL A 38 -8.65 -4.23 -14.35
CA VAL A 38 -8.82 -5.21 -15.44
C VAL A 38 -8.32 -4.66 -16.76
N LEU A 39 -8.66 -3.42 -17.09
CA LEU A 39 -8.19 -2.76 -18.32
C LEU A 39 -6.67 -2.59 -18.32
N SER A 40 -6.05 -2.21 -17.20
CA SER A 40 -4.59 -2.09 -17.09
C SER A 40 -3.91 -3.44 -17.27
N SER A 41 -4.52 -4.52 -16.78
CA SER A 41 -3.97 -5.87 -16.89
C SER A 41 -3.86 -6.37 -18.34
N THR A 42 -4.62 -5.81 -19.26
CA THR A 42 -4.60 -6.18 -20.70
C THR A 42 -3.44 -5.54 -21.47
N ARG A 43 -2.79 -4.49 -20.95
CA ARG A 43 -1.76 -3.73 -21.67
C ARG A 43 -0.48 -3.58 -20.83
N LEU A 44 0.60 -4.23 -21.24
CA LEU A 44 1.91 -4.15 -20.56
C LEU A 44 2.45 -2.72 -20.43
N THR A 45 2.18 -1.87 -21.42
CA THR A 45 2.60 -0.47 -21.42
C THR A 45 1.93 0.32 -20.29
N VAL A 46 0.62 0.12 -20.10
CA VAL A 46 -0.14 0.77 -19.02
C VAL A 46 0.37 0.32 -17.67
N LEU A 47 0.60 -1.00 -17.50
CA LEU A 47 1.18 -1.55 -16.29
C LEU A 47 2.53 -0.90 -15.93
N LYS A 48 3.43 -0.78 -16.92
CA LYS A 48 4.75 -0.16 -16.71
C LYS A 48 4.60 1.29 -16.21
N TYR A 49 3.78 2.09 -16.86
CA TYR A 49 3.57 3.49 -16.45
C TYR A 49 2.88 3.58 -15.08
N LEU A 50 1.92 2.73 -14.80
CA LEU A 50 1.24 2.67 -13.51
C LEU A 50 2.21 2.30 -12.38
N SER A 51 3.04 1.29 -12.60
CA SER A 51 4.02 0.82 -11.61
C SER A 51 5.11 1.85 -11.33
N VAL A 52 5.71 2.42 -12.37
CA VAL A 52 6.72 3.48 -12.24
C VAL A 52 6.09 4.74 -11.64
N GLY A 53 4.91 5.13 -12.12
CA GLY A 53 4.17 6.28 -11.62
C GLY A 53 3.84 6.16 -10.14
N SER A 54 3.31 5.03 -9.69
CA SER A 54 3.00 4.80 -8.27
C SER A 54 4.25 4.82 -7.40
N THR A 55 5.37 4.28 -7.88
CA THR A 55 6.65 4.31 -7.16
C THR A 55 7.17 5.72 -6.95
N LEU A 56 6.97 6.63 -7.89
CA LEU A 56 7.37 8.03 -7.77
C LEU A 56 6.34 8.87 -7.01
N LEU A 57 5.05 8.59 -7.17
CA LEU A 57 3.97 9.32 -6.52
C LEU A 57 3.99 9.16 -4.99
N PHE A 58 4.42 8.01 -4.47
CA PHE A 58 4.43 7.80 -3.02
C PHE A 58 5.46 8.68 -2.30
N PRO A 59 6.75 8.75 -2.70
CA PRO A 59 7.69 9.71 -2.13
C PRO A 59 7.25 11.17 -2.30
N CYS A 60 6.67 11.51 -3.45
CA CYS A 60 6.10 12.84 -3.67
C CYS A 60 4.97 13.13 -2.70
N LEU A 61 4.06 12.18 -2.47
CA LEU A 61 2.99 12.30 -1.49
C LEU A 61 3.54 12.53 -0.08
N ILE A 62 4.53 11.73 0.35
CA ILE A 62 5.19 11.90 1.64
C ILE A 62 5.76 13.32 1.77
N GLY A 63 6.46 13.80 0.74
CA GLY A 63 7.04 15.14 0.72
C GLY A 63 5.98 16.25 0.81
N VAL A 64 4.90 16.14 0.03
CA VAL A 64 3.81 17.13 0.05
C VAL A 64 3.09 17.14 1.41
N VAL A 65 2.75 15.97 1.94
CA VAL A 65 2.10 15.85 3.26
C VAL A 65 3.01 16.40 4.34
N TRP A 66 4.30 16.10 4.29
CA TRP A 66 5.28 16.64 5.23
C TRP A 66 5.38 18.16 5.16
N LEU A 67 5.56 18.75 3.98
CA LEU A 67 5.62 20.20 3.79
C LEU A 67 4.34 20.89 4.24
N ALA A 68 3.18 20.31 3.96
CA ALA A 68 1.89 20.85 4.35
C ALA A 68 1.60 20.68 5.86
N SER A 69 2.24 19.70 6.52
CA SER A 69 2.04 19.42 7.93
C SER A 69 2.65 20.48 8.88
N GLY A 70 3.61 21.27 8.39
CA GLY A 70 4.40 22.15 9.23
C GLY A 70 5.33 21.43 10.21
N VAL A 71 5.45 20.10 10.12
CA VAL A 71 6.37 19.31 10.95
C VAL A 71 7.80 19.67 10.61
N GLY A 72 8.52 20.23 11.56
CA GLY A 72 9.93 20.59 11.39
C GLY A 72 10.82 19.33 11.19
N LEU A 73 11.96 19.50 10.49
CA LEU A 73 12.95 18.43 10.26
C LEU A 73 13.39 17.74 11.56
N ARG A 74 13.60 18.52 12.62
CA ARG A 74 14.01 18.00 13.93
C ARG A 74 12.95 17.08 14.53
N GLN A 75 11.69 17.47 14.41
CA GLN A 75 10.58 16.64 14.89
C GLN A 75 10.41 15.38 14.04
N ALA A 76 10.43 15.50 12.71
CA ALA A 76 10.38 14.34 11.84
C ALA A 76 11.50 13.35 12.13
N TRP A 77 12.72 13.84 12.40
CA TRP A 77 13.84 13.00 12.79
C TRP A 77 13.64 12.33 14.16
N SER A 78 13.08 13.04 15.14
CA SER A 78 12.78 12.45 16.46
C SER A 78 11.71 11.35 16.38
N GLU A 79 10.71 11.52 15.53
CA GLU A 79 9.69 10.48 15.30
C GLU A 79 10.30 9.27 14.57
N LEU A 80 11.17 9.50 13.60
CA LEU A 80 11.89 8.43 12.92
C LEU A 80 12.79 7.66 13.89
N ALA A 81 13.51 8.36 14.76
CA ALA A 81 14.32 7.74 15.80
C ALA A 81 13.48 6.95 16.81
N GLY A 82 12.26 7.41 17.08
CA GLY A 82 11.27 6.71 17.92
C GLY A 82 10.86 5.34 17.38
N LEU A 83 11.01 5.10 16.07
CA LEU A 83 10.77 3.79 15.47
C LEU A 83 11.73 2.70 16.00
N SER A 84 12.87 3.08 16.58
CA SER A 84 13.77 2.13 17.26
C SER A 84 13.08 1.41 18.43
N ALA A 85 12.11 2.05 19.09
CA ALA A 85 11.29 1.45 20.14
C ALA A 85 10.36 0.33 19.60
N TYR A 86 10.16 0.27 18.28
CA TYR A 86 9.42 -0.79 17.63
C TYR A 86 10.07 -2.17 17.85
N GLY A 87 11.42 -2.21 17.80
CA GLY A 87 12.16 -3.43 18.07
C GLY A 87 11.95 -3.99 19.48
N GLN A 88 11.68 -3.12 20.46
CA GLN A 88 11.41 -3.51 21.85
C GLN A 88 9.99 -4.08 22.06
N GLN A 89 9.10 -3.90 21.09
CA GLN A 89 7.71 -4.38 21.13
C GLN A 89 7.42 -5.42 20.05
N LEU A 90 8.47 -6.04 19.53
CA LEU A 90 8.33 -7.01 18.43
C LEU A 90 7.44 -8.20 18.82
N ASP A 91 7.52 -8.62 20.08
CA ASP A 91 6.66 -9.65 20.66
C ASP A 91 5.16 -9.31 20.54
N ARG A 92 4.78 -8.05 20.72
CA ARG A 92 3.40 -7.59 20.60
C ARG A 92 2.90 -7.57 19.15
N PHE A 93 3.81 -7.53 18.18
CA PHE A 93 3.45 -7.62 16.77
C PHE A 93 3.29 -9.06 16.30
N LEU A 94 3.99 -9.99 16.92
CA LEU A 94 3.92 -11.41 16.59
C LEU A 94 2.78 -12.13 17.31
N ALA A 95 2.41 -11.66 18.51
CA ALA A 95 1.29 -12.19 19.27
C ALA A 95 0.02 -11.37 18.97
N PRO A 96 -1.08 -11.99 18.50
CA PRO A 96 -2.32 -11.27 18.26
C PRO A 96 -2.84 -10.60 19.54
N ILE A 97 -3.07 -9.28 19.48
CA ILE A 97 -3.60 -8.51 20.61
C ILE A 97 -5.14 -8.60 20.65
N ASN A 98 -5.76 -8.82 19.50
CA ASN A 98 -7.19 -9.01 19.31
C ASN A 98 -7.46 -9.78 18.02
N ASP A 99 -8.71 -10.15 17.77
CA ASP A 99 -9.12 -10.92 16.59
C ASP A 99 -8.79 -10.22 15.28
N TYR A 100 -8.92 -8.91 15.25
CA TYR A 100 -8.60 -8.10 14.08
C TYR A 100 -7.10 -8.16 13.74
N HIS A 101 -6.24 -8.04 14.74
CA HIS A 101 -4.80 -8.21 14.58
C HIS A 101 -4.43 -9.64 14.15
N GLY A 102 -5.05 -10.65 14.76
CA GLY A 102 -4.88 -12.05 14.37
C GLY A 102 -5.27 -12.31 12.91
N PHE A 103 -6.39 -11.73 12.48
CA PHE A 103 -6.82 -11.78 11.09
C PHE A 103 -5.79 -11.13 10.14
N TYR A 104 -5.27 -9.95 10.46
CA TYR A 104 -4.25 -9.28 9.67
C TYR A 104 -2.96 -10.08 9.53
N LEU A 105 -2.47 -10.66 10.63
CA LEU A 105 -1.28 -11.51 10.59
C LEU A 105 -1.50 -12.71 9.67
N SER A 106 -2.61 -13.42 9.80
CA SER A 106 -2.95 -14.56 8.96
C SER A 106 -3.05 -14.16 7.48
N TRP A 107 -3.64 -13.01 7.20
CA TRP A 107 -3.77 -12.48 5.86
C TRP A 107 -2.41 -12.11 5.24
N TRP A 108 -1.53 -11.46 6.00
CA TRP A 108 -0.16 -11.15 5.55
C TRP A 108 0.65 -12.41 5.27
N PHE A 109 0.55 -13.43 6.10
CA PHE A 109 1.19 -14.72 5.83
C PHE A 109 0.66 -15.38 4.56
N ALA A 110 -0.63 -15.35 4.31
CA ALA A 110 -1.21 -15.85 3.07
C ALA A 110 -0.71 -15.07 1.83
N TRP A 111 -0.51 -13.75 1.97
CA TRP A 111 0.06 -12.91 0.93
C TRP A 111 1.54 -13.18 0.65
N SER A 112 2.30 -13.57 1.66
CA SER A 112 3.75 -13.77 1.54
C SER A 112 4.10 -14.80 0.46
N ILE A 113 3.29 -15.84 0.31
CA ILE A 113 3.48 -16.87 -0.73
C ILE A 113 3.36 -16.25 -2.13
N MET A 114 2.36 -15.43 -2.35
CA MET A 114 2.15 -14.77 -3.65
C MET A 114 3.21 -13.71 -3.94
N ILE A 115 3.57 -12.92 -2.94
CA ILE A 115 4.65 -11.93 -3.07
C ILE A 115 5.96 -12.65 -3.36
N GLY A 116 6.26 -13.76 -2.69
CA GLY A 116 7.43 -14.57 -2.95
C GLY A 116 7.47 -15.08 -4.40
N GLN A 117 6.37 -15.60 -4.92
CA GLN A 117 6.27 -16.02 -6.33
C GLN A 117 6.44 -14.85 -7.30
N PHE A 118 5.84 -13.70 -7.00
CA PHE A 118 5.98 -12.50 -7.81
C PHE A 118 7.43 -12.03 -7.85
N VAL A 119 8.06 -11.87 -6.70
CA VAL A 119 9.44 -11.40 -6.57
C VAL A 119 10.42 -12.36 -7.24
N ALA A 120 10.25 -13.67 -7.07
CA ALA A 120 11.12 -14.68 -7.67
C ALA A 120 11.21 -14.58 -9.20
N ARG A 121 10.17 -14.07 -9.87
CA ARG A 121 10.18 -13.90 -11.35
C ARG A 121 11.11 -12.80 -11.84
N PHE A 122 11.35 -11.77 -11.01
CA PHE A 122 12.14 -10.58 -11.39
C PHE A 122 13.56 -10.64 -10.83
N THR A 123 13.86 -11.60 -9.96
CA THR A 123 15.10 -11.65 -9.19
C THR A 123 16.00 -12.83 -9.54
N ASN A 124 15.85 -13.34 -10.77
CA ASN A 124 16.67 -14.46 -11.23
C ASN A 124 18.17 -14.09 -11.18
N GLY A 125 18.97 -14.94 -10.55
CA GLY A 125 20.41 -14.74 -10.37
C GLY A 125 20.82 -13.91 -9.15
N ILE A 126 19.86 -13.41 -8.35
CA ILE A 126 20.15 -12.72 -7.09
C ILE A 126 20.26 -13.76 -5.96
N GLU A 127 21.29 -13.65 -5.14
CA GLU A 127 21.46 -14.50 -3.96
C GLU A 127 20.31 -14.30 -2.97
N ALA A 128 19.77 -15.38 -2.41
CA ALA A 128 18.58 -15.39 -1.57
C ALA A 128 18.67 -14.42 -0.37
N TRP A 129 19.83 -14.30 0.27
CA TRP A 129 20.01 -13.39 1.39
C TRP A 129 20.01 -11.92 0.99
N LYS A 130 20.57 -11.57 -0.19
CA LYS A 130 20.51 -10.21 -0.73
C LYS A 130 19.08 -9.83 -1.07
N LEU A 131 18.34 -10.78 -1.64
CA LEU A 131 16.93 -10.60 -1.95
C LEU A 131 16.11 -10.41 -0.68
N ALA A 132 16.33 -11.22 0.35
CA ALA A 132 15.64 -11.10 1.63
C ALA A 132 15.89 -9.72 2.27
N LEU A 133 17.13 -9.25 2.27
CA LEU A 133 17.46 -7.90 2.78
C LEU A 133 16.82 -6.80 1.94
N ALA A 134 16.84 -6.92 0.61
CA ALA A 134 16.23 -5.93 -0.26
C ALA A 134 14.72 -5.82 -0.05
N VAL A 135 14.01 -6.94 0.03
CA VAL A 135 12.56 -6.99 0.28
C VAL A 135 12.20 -6.47 1.68
N LEU A 136 13.08 -6.66 2.65
CA LEU A 136 12.88 -6.15 4.00
C LEU A 136 13.14 -4.64 4.10
N ILE A 137 14.26 -4.15 3.56
CA ILE A 137 14.74 -2.79 3.79
C ILE A 137 14.08 -1.79 2.83
N ILE A 138 14.06 -2.10 1.53
CA ILE A 138 13.62 -1.13 0.51
C ILE A 138 12.19 -0.63 0.74
N PRO A 139 11.17 -1.48 0.95
CA PRO A 139 9.81 -0.99 1.20
C PRO A 139 9.64 -0.41 2.60
N SER A 140 10.47 -0.82 3.59
CA SER A 140 10.34 -0.33 4.96
C SER A 140 10.72 1.15 5.09
N ILE A 141 11.64 1.65 4.29
CA ILE A 141 12.07 3.06 4.33
C ILE A 141 10.91 4.03 4.04
N PRO A 142 10.23 3.97 2.89
CA PRO A 142 9.12 4.87 2.60
C PRO A 142 7.93 4.67 3.55
N ILE A 143 7.69 3.45 4.02
CA ILE A 143 6.64 3.17 5.01
C ILE A 143 6.98 3.84 6.34
N ALA A 144 8.22 3.72 6.82
CA ALA A 144 8.68 4.36 8.06
C ALA A 144 8.55 5.89 7.97
N LEU A 145 8.98 6.49 6.86
CA LEU A 145 8.82 7.92 6.62
C LEU A 145 7.34 8.34 6.61
N TRP A 146 6.49 7.59 5.93
CA TRP A 146 5.04 7.84 5.86
C TRP A 146 4.41 7.88 7.25
N PHE A 147 4.62 6.83 8.04
CA PHE A 147 4.07 6.76 9.39
C PHE A 147 4.65 7.81 10.33
N SER A 148 5.92 8.18 10.19
CA SER A 148 6.53 9.25 10.97
C SER A 148 5.87 10.60 10.69
N VAL A 149 5.57 10.91 9.43
CA VAL A 149 4.87 12.14 9.05
C VAL A 149 3.43 12.15 9.55
N LEU A 150 2.70 11.03 9.38
CA LEU A 150 1.32 10.93 9.88
C LEU A 150 1.25 11.01 11.41
N PHE A 151 2.20 10.40 12.12
CA PHE A 151 2.26 10.46 13.57
C PHE A 151 2.61 11.86 14.06
N GLY A 152 3.49 12.57 13.36
CA GLY A 152 3.77 13.99 13.61
C GLY A 152 2.51 14.86 13.47
N LEU A 153 1.73 14.65 12.40
CA LEU A 153 0.43 15.32 12.20
C LEU A 153 -0.55 15.03 13.33
N PHE A 154 -0.65 13.76 13.72
CA PHE A 154 -1.52 13.33 14.82
C PHE A 154 -1.14 14.02 16.13
N LYS A 155 0.15 14.12 16.46
CA LYS A 155 0.62 14.80 17.68
C LYS A 155 0.31 16.29 17.71
N ILE A 156 0.37 16.96 16.56
CA ILE A 156 0.04 18.39 16.45
C ILE A 156 -1.47 18.62 16.60
N GLY A 157 -2.29 17.58 16.40
CA GLY A 157 -3.75 17.64 16.50
C GLY A 157 -4.41 18.48 15.41
N GLN A 158 -3.70 18.74 14.30
CA GLN A 158 -4.27 19.50 13.19
C GLN A 158 -5.09 18.59 12.27
N PRO A 159 -6.29 19.03 11.87
CA PRO A 159 -7.07 18.28 10.88
C PRO A 159 -6.35 18.31 9.54
N ILE A 160 -6.33 17.17 8.87
CA ILE A 160 -5.77 17.08 7.53
C ILE A 160 -6.66 17.86 6.55
N ALA A 161 -6.07 18.77 5.80
CA ALA A 161 -6.80 19.55 4.80
C ALA A 161 -7.48 18.66 3.76
N THR A 162 -8.70 19.01 3.36
CA THR A 162 -9.50 18.22 2.40
C THR A 162 -8.73 17.92 1.11
N GLY A 163 -7.95 18.88 0.60
CA GLY A 163 -7.13 18.68 -0.59
C GLY A 163 -6.06 17.58 -0.40
N LEU A 164 -5.43 17.51 0.78
CA LEU A 164 -4.48 16.45 1.12
C LEU A 164 -5.17 15.10 1.23
N ASN A 165 -6.35 15.04 1.86
CA ASN A 165 -7.15 13.81 1.94
C ASN A 165 -7.49 13.29 0.53
N LEU A 166 -7.95 14.15 -0.36
CA LEU A 166 -8.26 13.77 -1.75
C LEU A 166 -7.01 13.28 -2.49
N MET A 167 -5.86 13.92 -2.27
CA MET A 167 -4.60 13.47 -2.88
C MET A 167 -4.15 12.11 -2.32
N MET A 168 -4.23 11.88 -1.01
CA MET A 168 -3.95 10.57 -0.39
C MET A 168 -4.88 9.49 -0.93
N MET A 169 -6.17 9.80 -1.05
CA MET A 169 -7.16 8.90 -1.65
C MET A 169 -6.80 8.58 -3.11
N GLY A 170 -6.46 9.57 -3.92
CA GLY A 170 -6.09 9.38 -5.32
C GLY A 170 -4.86 8.48 -5.49
N VAL A 171 -3.82 8.72 -4.71
CA VAL A 171 -2.62 7.85 -4.68
C VAL A 171 -2.98 6.45 -4.18
N GLY A 172 -3.81 6.34 -3.15
CA GLY A 172 -4.31 5.05 -2.65
C GLY A 172 -5.07 4.26 -3.72
N ILE A 173 -5.92 4.90 -4.51
CA ILE A 173 -6.64 4.30 -5.65
C ILE A 173 -5.64 3.71 -6.66
N LEU A 174 -4.59 4.47 -7.02
CA LEU A 174 -3.57 3.99 -7.95
C LEU A 174 -2.83 2.76 -7.40
N PHE A 175 -2.53 2.72 -6.11
CA PHE A 175 -1.94 1.54 -5.47
C PHE A 175 -2.88 0.33 -5.48
N VAL A 176 -4.17 0.53 -5.25
CA VAL A 176 -5.17 -0.55 -5.31
C VAL A 176 -5.27 -1.10 -6.73
N ILE A 177 -5.34 -0.24 -7.75
CA ILE A 177 -5.35 -0.65 -9.16
C ILE A 177 -4.10 -1.46 -9.49
N ASN A 178 -2.92 -0.98 -9.11
CA ASN A 178 -1.65 -1.67 -9.36
C ASN A 178 -1.57 -3.04 -8.66
N SER A 179 -2.08 -3.12 -7.42
CA SER A 179 -2.14 -4.37 -6.67
C SER A 179 -3.08 -5.38 -7.30
N LEU A 180 -4.28 -4.95 -7.70
CA LEU A 180 -5.27 -5.80 -8.35
C LEU A 180 -4.80 -6.29 -9.73
N ASP A 181 -4.15 -5.42 -10.51
CA ASP A 181 -3.55 -5.78 -11.79
C ASP A 181 -2.47 -6.85 -11.62
N SER A 182 -1.52 -6.64 -10.72
CA SER A 182 -0.44 -7.57 -10.45
C SER A 182 -0.94 -8.95 -10.00
N LEU A 183 -1.95 -8.96 -9.12
CA LEU A 183 -2.60 -10.19 -8.65
C LEU A 183 -3.34 -10.91 -9.76
N THR A 184 -4.10 -10.18 -10.57
CA THR A 184 -4.87 -10.76 -11.69
C THR A 184 -3.92 -11.45 -12.67
N ARG A 185 -2.81 -10.82 -13.02
CA ARG A 185 -1.77 -11.43 -13.88
C ARG A 185 -1.15 -12.67 -13.26
N LEU A 186 -0.81 -12.60 -11.96
CA LEU A 186 -0.22 -13.74 -11.26
C LEU A 186 -1.17 -14.94 -11.29
N TYR A 187 -2.44 -14.73 -11.03
CA TYR A 187 -3.46 -15.78 -11.09
C TYR A 187 -3.66 -16.32 -12.51
N ALA A 188 -3.79 -15.44 -13.49
CA ALA A 188 -3.94 -15.84 -14.88
C ALA A 188 -2.77 -16.72 -15.35
N GLN A 189 -1.55 -16.36 -15.01
CA GLN A 189 -0.36 -17.12 -15.33
C GLN A 189 -0.31 -18.48 -14.60
N ASN A 190 -0.68 -18.53 -13.33
CA ASN A 190 -0.69 -19.77 -12.56
C ASN A 190 -1.78 -20.75 -13.04
N LEU A 191 -2.88 -20.22 -13.60
CA LEU A 191 -3.97 -21.03 -14.18
C LEU A 191 -3.73 -21.37 -15.66
N GLY A 192 -2.62 -20.94 -16.25
CA GLY A 192 -2.36 -21.14 -17.68
C GLY A 192 -3.25 -20.30 -18.60
N TRP A 193 -3.94 -19.29 -18.04
CA TRP A 193 -4.73 -18.33 -18.80
C TRP A 193 -3.80 -17.22 -19.31
N THR A 194 -2.90 -17.59 -20.20
CA THR A 194 -2.06 -16.60 -20.88
C THR A 194 -2.92 -15.87 -21.89
N ALA A 195 -3.19 -14.60 -21.65
CA ALA A 195 -3.57 -13.70 -22.72
C ALA A 195 -2.33 -13.50 -23.62
N GLU A 196 -1.98 -14.52 -24.38
CA GLU A 196 -1.13 -14.34 -25.55
C GLU A 196 -1.94 -13.57 -26.58
N ARG A 197 -1.79 -12.24 -26.56
CA ARG A 197 -1.99 -11.39 -27.75
C ARG A 197 -1.27 -10.08 -27.56
#